data_1ba683f3bb7dda74b8cdbaaaabc2acef
#
_entry.id   1ba683f3bb7dda74b8cdbaaaabc2acef
#
_cell.length_a   1.000
_cell.length_b   1.000
_cell.length_c   1.000
_cell.angle_alpha   90.00
_cell.angle_beta   90.00
_cell.angle_gamma   90.00
#
_symmetry.space_group_name_H-M   'P 1'
#
loop_
_entity.id
_entity.type
_entity.pdbx_description
1 polymer ?
#
loop_
_entity_poly.entity_id
_entity_poly.type
_entity_poly.pdbx_seq_one_letter_code
_entity_poly.pdbx_strand_id
1 'polypeptide(L)'
;MNATTIDCKGQIVSLGDKVRVLEVPLNRDLDEDDLEMFCGMVGAVCAIERIDADGAAWVALWWNGDEGTILTQVGLTSRQMERMAA
;
A
#
# COMPACT_ATOMS: atom_id res chain seq x y z
N MET A 1 -19.44 -9.91 5.90
CA MET A 1 -18.17 -10.61 6.07
C MET A 1 -17.02 -9.66 5.84
N ASN A 2 -16.06 -9.68 6.72
CA ASN A 2 -14.86 -8.86 6.53
C ASN A 2 -13.87 -9.61 5.63
N ALA A 3 -13.44 -8.97 4.56
CA ALA A 3 -12.40 -9.52 3.72
C ALA A 3 -11.07 -9.51 4.48
N THR A 4 -10.26 -10.53 4.28
CA THR A 4 -8.92 -10.63 4.83
C THR A 4 -7.95 -11.08 3.76
N THR A 5 -6.68 -10.80 3.97
CA THR A 5 -5.59 -11.30 3.14
C THR A 5 -4.40 -11.64 4.04
N ILE A 6 -3.27 -11.98 3.47
CA ILE A 6 -2.07 -12.28 4.25
C ILE A 6 -0.93 -11.37 3.80
N ASP A 7 0.00 -11.12 4.71
CA ASP A 7 1.22 -10.36 4.42
C ASP A 7 2.36 -11.29 3.95
N CYS A 8 3.57 -10.74 3.83
CA CYS A 8 4.73 -11.50 3.35
C CYS A 8 5.16 -12.62 4.31
N LYS A 9 4.72 -12.57 5.55
CA LYS A 9 5.03 -13.59 6.57
C LYS A 9 3.88 -14.55 6.83
N GLY A 10 2.80 -14.45 6.03
CA GLY A 10 1.60 -15.27 6.21
C GLY A 10 0.71 -14.84 7.35
N GLN A 11 0.90 -13.65 7.91
CA GLN A 11 0.04 -13.12 8.96
C GLN A 11 -1.26 -12.59 8.36
N ILE A 12 -2.38 -12.87 9.03
CA ILE A 12 -3.69 -12.40 8.57
C ILE A 12 -3.78 -10.90 8.72
N VAL A 13 -4.21 -10.24 7.66
CA VAL A 13 -4.36 -8.79 7.59
C VAL A 13 -5.81 -8.47 7.21
N SER A 14 -6.42 -7.53 7.91
CA SER A 14 -7.81 -7.12 7.69
C SER A 14 -7.92 -5.61 7.62
N LEU A 15 -9.13 -5.13 7.32
CA LEU A 15 -9.41 -3.69 7.26
C LEU A 15 -9.01 -3.00 8.57
N GLY A 16 -8.32 -1.88 8.43
CA GLY A 16 -7.87 -1.10 9.57
C GLY A 16 -6.52 -1.52 10.13
N ASP A 17 -6.00 -2.69 9.75
CA ASP A 17 -4.68 -3.11 10.17
C ASP A 17 -3.61 -2.25 9.50
N LYS A 18 -2.53 -1.98 10.20
CA LYS A 18 -1.41 -1.22 9.67
C LYS A 18 -0.38 -2.15 9.06
N VAL A 19 0.09 -1.80 7.88
CA VAL A 19 1.14 -2.54 7.19
C VAL A 19 2.23 -1.60 6.74
N ARG A 20 3.47 -2.13 6.71
CA ARG A 20 4.60 -1.43 6.11
C ARG A 20 4.65 -1.79 4.64
N VAL A 21 4.78 -0.80 3.79
CA VAL A 21 4.94 -1.00 2.35
C VAL A 21 6.38 -1.46 2.10
N LEU A 22 6.55 -2.67 1.58
CA LEU A 22 7.87 -3.23 1.27
C LEU A 22 8.24 -3.00 -0.18
N GLU A 23 7.25 -3.02 -1.05
CA GLU A 23 7.42 -2.88 -2.49
C GLU A 23 6.14 -2.32 -3.07
N VAL A 24 6.24 -1.53 -4.11
CA VAL A 24 5.06 -1.01 -4.82
C VAL A 24 5.00 -1.58 -6.22
N PRO A 25 3.78 -1.82 -6.76
CA PRO A 25 3.66 -2.27 -8.14
C PRO A 25 4.08 -1.15 -9.08
N LEU A 26 5.19 -1.34 -9.77
CA LEU A 26 5.69 -0.36 -10.74
C LEU A 26 5.14 -0.69 -12.11
N ASN A 27 4.54 0.30 -12.75
CA ASN A 27 4.13 0.21 -14.14
C ASN A 27 5.23 0.84 -15.00
N ARG A 28 5.57 0.20 -16.12
CA ARG A 28 6.62 0.68 -17.03
C ARG A 28 6.31 2.03 -17.67
N ASP A 29 5.05 2.42 -17.69
CA ASP A 29 4.60 3.66 -18.30
C ASP A 29 4.58 4.85 -17.33
N LEU A 30 5.13 4.69 -16.12
CA LEU A 30 5.20 5.77 -15.14
C LEU A 30 6.31 6.76 -15.48
N ASP A 31 6.00 8.04 -15.34
CA ASP A 31 6.99 9.12 -15.45
C ASP A 31 7.97 9.07 -14.26
N GLU A 32 9.13 9.74 -14.41
CA GLU A 32 10.12 9.80 -13.35
C GLU A 32 9.55 10.36 -12.04
N ASP A 33 8.68 11.37 -12.13
CA ASP A 33 8.05 11.97 -10.95
C ASP A 33 7.15 10.98 -10.24
N ASP A 34 6.40 10.17 -11.00
CA ASP A 34 5.55 9.13 -10.43
C ASP A 34 6.39 8.02 -9.80
N LEU A 35 7.51 7.65 -10.43
CA LEU A 35 8.43 6.67 -9.87
C LEU A 35 9.01 7.13 -8.53
N GLU A 36 9.40 8.40 -8.42
CA GLU A 36 9.89 8.96 -7.16
C GLU A 36 8.82 8.90 -6.08
N MET A 37 7.59 9.23 -6.43
CA MET A 37 6.47 9.18 -5.50
C MET A 37 6.24 7.77 -4.99
N PHE A 38 6.18 6.77 -5.88
CA PHE A 38 5.98 5.39 -5.48
C PHE A 38 7.17 4.84 -4.68
N CYS A 39 8.39 5.19 -5.04
CA CYS A 39 9.57 4.81 -4.26
C CYS A 39 9.54 5.40 -2.86
N GLY A 40 8.98 6.59 -2.69
CA GLY A 40 8.79 7.21 -1.38
C GLY A 40 7.78 6.49 -0.51
N MET A 41 6.89 5.68 -1.08
CA MET A 41 5.94 4.88 -0.30
C MET A 41 6.61 3.67 0.36
N VAL A 42 7.74 3.20 -0.15
CA VAL A 42 8.44 2.04 0.41
C VAL A 42 8.94 2.38 1.81
N GLY A 43 8.59 1.56 2.78
CA GLY A 43 8.88 1.79 4.18
C GLY A 43 7.82 2.56 4.94
N ALA A 44 6.83 3.14 4.25
CA ALA A 44 5.73 3.83 4.90
C ALA A 44 4.79 2.85 5.58
N VAL A 45 4.21 3.25 6.70
CA VAL A 45 3.20 2.46 7.42
C VAL A 45 1.84 3.06 7.12
N CYS A 46 0.95 2.25 6.55
CA CYS A 46 -0.37 2.69 6.13
C CYS A 46 -1.45 1.75 6.67
N ALA A 47 -2.63 2.29 6.95
CA ALA A 47 -3.78 1.47 7.31
C ALA A 47 -4.45 0.93 6.06
N ILE A 48 -4.93 -0.31 6.14
CA ILE A 48 -5.64 -0.93 5.02
C ILE A 48 -7.05 -0.36 4.96
N GLU A 49 -7.40 0.21 3.82
CA GLU A 49 -8.72 0.81 3.60
C GLU A 49 -9.68 -0.13 2.90
N ARG A 50 -9.17 -1.06 2.11
CA ARG A 50 -9.99 -1.98 1.33
C ARG A 50 -9.19 -3.23 0.98
N ILE A 51 -9.85 -4.36 0.88
CA ILE A 51 -9.28 -5.59 0.34
C ILE A 51 -10.18 -6.01 -0.82
N ASP A 52 -9.60 -6.15 -2.01
CA ASP A 52 -10.39 -6.48 -3.20
C ASP A 52 -10.59 -7.99 -3.35
N ALA A 53 -11.31 -8.38 -4.39
CA ALA A 53 -11.64 -9.78 -4.64
C ALA A 53 -10.41 -10.63 -4.96
N ASP A 54 -9.33 -10.02 -5.42
CA ASP A 54 -8.08 -10.71 -5.74
C ASP A 54 -7.17 -10.85 -4.51
N GLY A 55 -7.58 -10.29 -3.38
CA GLY A 55 -6.79 -10.34 -2.16
C GLY A 55 -5.76 -9.21 -2.02
N ALA A 56 -5.77 -8.23 -2.90
CA ALA A 56 -4.91 -7.06 -2.77
C ALA A 56 -5.42 -6.13 -1.68
N ALA A 57 -4.53 -5.70 -0.81
CA ALA A 57 -4.84 -4.76 0.25
C ALA A 57 -4.56 -3.33 -0.23
N TRP A 58 -5.58 -2.49 -0.23
CA TRP A 58 -5.47 -1.13 -0.72
C TRP A 58 -5.17 -0.19 0.43
N VAL A 59 -4.11 0.58 0.25
CA VAL A 59 -3.67 1.60 1.21
C VAL A 59 -3.66 2.96 0.52
N ALA A 60 -3.81 4.01 1.30
CA ALA A 60 -3.76 5.37 0.80
C ALA A 60 -2.64 6.13 1.48
N LEU A 61 -1.96 6.96 0.72
CA LEU A 61 -0.90 7.81 1.24
C LEU A 61 -1.08 9.23 0.72
N TRP A 62 -0.97 10.21 1.62
CA TRP A 62 -1.05 11.63 1.28
C TRP A 62 0.33 12.18 0.99
N TRP A 63 0.45 12.90 -0.11
CA TRP A 63 1.69 13.56 -0.53
C TRP A 63 1.50 15.06 -0.57
N ASN A 64 2.55 15.78 -0.19
CA ASN A 64 2.60 17.23 -0.39
C ASN A 64 3.33 17.50 -1.68
N GLY A 65 2.59 17.85 -2.73
CA GLY A 65 3.16 18.26 -4.01
C GLY A 65 3.15 19.76 -4.18
N ASP A 66 3.75 20.23 -5.28
CA ASP A 66 3.82 21.65 -5.59
C ASP A 66 2.44 22.30 -5.78
N GLU A 67 1.47 21.52 -6.20
CA GLU A 67 0.09 21.97 -6.44
C GLU A 67 -0.87 21.68 -5.29
N GLY A 68 -0.36 21.18 -4.15
CA GLY A 68 -1.18 20.85 -3.00
C GLY A 68 -1.03 19.41 -2.56
N THR A 69 -2.01 18.94 -1.79
CA THR A 69 -2.00 17.59 -1.26
C THR A 69 -2.63 16.61 -2.25
N ILE A 70 -1.93 15.53 -2.55
CA ILE A 70 -2.38 14.49 -3.46
C ILE A 70 -2.61 13.20 -2.67
N LEU A 71 -3.74 12.54 -2.90
CA LEU A 71 -4.02 11.22 -2.33
C LEU A 71 -3.68 10.15 -3.36
N THR A 72 -2.79 9.25 -2.99
CA THR A 72 -2.40 8.12 -3.83
C THR A 72 -2.88 6.82 -3.17
N GLN A 73 -3.59 5.99 -3.93
CA GLN A 73 -4.03 4.68 -3.47
C GLN A 73 -3.30 3.61 -4.26
N VAL A 74 -2.88 2.56 -3.57
CA VAL A 74 -2.17 1.45 -4.20
C VAL A 74 -2.63 0.13 -3.59
N GLY A 75 -2.82 -0.88 -4.45
CA GLY A 75 -3.15 -2.23 -4.01
C GLY A 75 -1.88 -3.05 -3.84
N LEU A 76 -1.70 -3.62 -2.66
CA LEU A 76 -0.52 -4.39 -2.31
C LEU A 76 -0.85 -5.88 -2.28
N THR A 77 0.02 -6.68 -2.90
CA THR A 77 -0.03 -8.14 -2.76
C THR A 77 0.66 -8.55 -1.46
N SER A 78 0.55 -9.83 -1.11
CA SER A 78 1.16 -10.36 0.11
C SER A 78 2.66 -10.07 0.22
N ARG A 79 3.37 -10.13 -0.91
CA ARG A 79 4.82 -9.90 -0.95
C ARG A 79 5.21 -8.45 -0.73
N GLN A 80 4.27 -7.54 -0.89
CA GLN A 80 4.55 -6.11 -0.93
C GLN A 80 4.26 -5.42 0.39
N MET A 81 3.82 -6.15 1.40
CA MET A 81 3.46 -5.58 2.69
C MET A 81 3.88 -6.49 3.84
N GLU A 82 4.07 -5.86 5.01
CA GLU A 82 4.31 -6.57 6.26
C GLU A 82 3.40 -5.98 7.33
N ARG A 83 2.61 -6.84 7.98
CA ARG A 83 1.74 -6.40 9.06
C ARG A 83 2.56 -5.86 10.22
N MET A 84 2.21 -4.66 10.67
CA MET A 84 2.87 -4.05 11.82
C MET A 84 2.20 -4.52 13.11
N ALA A 85 3.02 -4.88 14.08
CA ALA A 85 2.51 -5.21 15.41
C ALA A 85 1.89 -3.97 16.03
N ALA A 86 0.74 -4.18 16.67
CA ALA A 86 0.03 -3.09 17.35
C ALA A 86 0.82 -2.64 18.58
#